data_9f290983484e635cbdc18d79f091c1b4
#
_entry.id   9f290983484e635cbdc18d79f091c1b4
#
_cell.length_a   1.000
_cell.length_b   1.000
_cell.length_c   1.000
_cell.angle_alpha   90.00
_cell.angle_beta   90.00
_cell.angle_gamma   90.00
#
_symmetry.space_group_name_H-M   'P 1'
#
loop_
_entity.id
_entity.type
_entity.pdbx_description
1 polymer ?
#
loop_
_entity_poly.entity_id
_entity_poly.type
_entity_poly.pdbx_seq_one_letter_code
_entity_poly.pdbx_strand_id
1 'polypeptide(L)'
;MNDDRQGPSCARDVGARVDSTEACAAATECARAQAGAAPRGAVRKSARLERQHASLTSDWSLFRDRLLSSFFRDASVLAARYRVSGGDVVQRAHALYSPQIDRGALLRPIACVADLAVATGCVLGRANAWNDLWVFAEPAMTRAAFSRLPDTLALTWTRRHWTRLERATRDGTGGLCRYDGSRPIRLWMVEELLGALEEERLAGRLAIRREQLGRPIPLRLVGAALA
;
A
#
# COMPACT_ATOMS: atom_id res chain seq x y z
N MET A 1 -7.85 -41.27 35.03
CA MET A 1 -9.13 -40.58 34.94
C MET A 1 -9.10 -39.97 33.55
N ASN A 2 -9.37 -40.75 32.52
CA ASN A 2 -10.64 -41.07 31.86
C ASN A 2 -11.46 -39.82 31.59
N ASP A 3 -11.53 -39.41 30.33
CA ASP A 3 -12.81 -39.41 29.65
C ASP A 3 -12.63 -39.33 28.13
N ASP A 4 -13.10 -40.42 27.53
CA ASP A 4 -13.41 -40.62 26.13
C ASP A 4 -14.59 -39.71 25.70
N ARG A 5 -14.56 -39.12 24.52
CA ARG A 5 -15.78 -38.88 23.74
C ARG A 5 -15.52 -39.05 22.24
N GLN A 6 -15.95 -40.18 21.82
CA GLN A 6 -16.37 -40.70 20.54
C GLN A 6 -17.11 -39.64 19.69
N GLY A 7 -16.75 -39.68 18.41
CA GLY A 7 -17.50 -39.04 17.34
C GLY A 7 -18.78 -39.74 16.94
N PRO A 8 -19.58 -39.17 16.07
CA PRO A 8 -20.48 -39.97 15.25
C PRO A 8 -20.07 -39.99 13.77
N SER A 9 -20.02 -41.19 13.30
CA SER A 9 -20.13 -41.66 11.94
C SER A 9 -21.48 -41.23 11.35
N CYS A 10 -21.51 -40.73 10.12
CA CYS A 10 -22.71 -40.71 9.26
C CYS A 10 -22.32 -41.14 7.86
N ALA A 11 -22.64 -42.35 7.62
CA ALA A 11 -23.58 -42.98 6.69
C ALA A 11 -23.54 -42.46 5.24
N ARG A 12 -23.17 -43.42 4.41
CA ARG A 12 -23.35 -43.47 2.95
C ARG A 12 -24.81 -43.22 2.58
N ASP A 13 -25.01 -42.48 1.52
CA ASP A 13 -26.21 -42.66 0.72
C ASP A 13 -25.86 -42.93 -0.74
N VAL A 14 -26.56 -43.89 -1.28
CA VAL A 14 -26.33 -44.61 -2.53
C VAL A 14 -27.38 -44.07 -3.52
N GLY A 15 -26.94 -43.75 -4.71
CA GLY A 15 -27.74 -44.09 -5.90
C GLY A 15 -28.70 -43.04 -6.43
N ALA A 16 -28.34 -42.49 -7.58
CA ALA A 16 -29.26 -42.43 -8.74
C ALA A 16 -28.45 -42.12 -10.00
N ARG A 17 -28.15 -43.15 -10.75
CA ARG A 17 -27.81 -43.00 -12.18
C ARG A 17 -29.04 -42.56 -12.92
N VAL A 18 -28.99 -41.36 -13.48
CA VAL A 18 -29.97 -40.92 -14.50
C VAL A 18 -29.22 -40.91 -15.83
N ASP A 19 -29.71 -41.71 -16.75
CA ASP A 19 -29.21 -41.82 -18.12
C ASP A 19 -29.38 -40.47 -18.85
N SER A 20 -28.24 -39.81 -19.11
CA SER A 20 -28.18 -38.49 -19.76
C SER A 20 -27.72 -38.57 -21.22
N THR A 21 -28.18 -39.54 -21.97
CA THR A 21 -27.76 -39.72 -23.38
C THR A 21 -28.76 -39.15 -24.40
N GLU A 22 -29.97 -38.79 -24.03
CA GLU A 22 -30.94 -38.22 -24.99
C GLU A 22 -31.06 -36.68 -24.97
N ALA A 23 -30.51 -36.00 -23.97
CA ALA A 23 -30.60 -34.53 -23.90
C ALA A 23 -29.52 -33.76 -24.72
N CYS A 24 -28.56 -34.48 -25.28
CA CYS A 24 -27.41 -33.83 -25.95
C CYS A 24 -27.65 -33.53 -27.46
N ALA A 25 -28.65 -34.15 -28.09
CA ALA A 25 -28.91 -33.97 -29.53
C ALA A 25 -29.72 -32.73 -29.84
N ALA A 26 -30.62 -32.28 -28.95
CA ALA A 26 -31.47 -31.12 -29.16
C ALA A 26 -30.73 -29.79 -28.89
N ALA A 27 -29.66 -29.77 -28.12
CA ALA A 27 -28.90 -28.56 -27.80
C ALA A 27 -27.97 -28.09 -28.92
N THR A 28 -27.57 -29.00 -29.82
CA THR A 28 -26.60 -28.68 -30.88
C THR A 28 -27.20 -27.98 -32.08
N GLU A 29 -28.49 -28.10 -32.30
CA GLU A 29 -29.18 -27.47 -33.43
C GLU A 29 -29.60 -26.03 -33.12
N CYS A 30 -29.90 -25.71 -31.84
CA CYS A 30 -30.22 -24.35 -31.41
C CYS A 30 -29.01 -23.41 -31.39
N ALA A 31 -27.81 -23.94 -31.22
CA ALA A 31 -26.58 -23.15 -31.20
C ALA A 31 -26.08 -22.72 -32.61
N ARG A 32 -26.53 -23.42 -33.67
CA ARG A 32 -26.14 -23.09 -35.06
C ARG A 32 -26.99 -21.97 -35.69
N ALA A 33 -28.16 -21.70 -35.16
CA ALA A 33 -29.01 -20.66 -35.69
C ALA A 33 -28.70 -19.25 -35.14
N GLN A 34 -27.91 -19.13 -34.08
CA GLN A 34 -27.51 -17.83 -33.48
C GLN A 34 -26.12 -17.32 -33.87
N ALA A 35 -25.42 -17.99 -34.77
CA ALA A 35 -24.09 -17.59 -35.25
C ALA A 35 -24.14 -16.49 -36.36
N GLY A 36 -25.30 -15.86 -36.56
CA GLY A 36 -25.49 -14.78 -37.51
C GLY A 36 -25.53 -13.40 -36.86
N ALA A 37 -24.46 -12.61 -37.08
CA ALA A 37 -24.34 -11.19 -36.77
C ALA A 37 -23.90 -10.87 -35.32
N ALA A 38 -22.66 -11.14 -34.99
CA ALA A 38 -21.99 -10.41 -33.89
C ALA A 38 -22.06 -8.89 -34.21
N PRO A 39 -22.60 -8.05 -33.33
CA PRO A 39 -22.73 -6.63 -33.62
C PRO A 39 -21.32 -6.03 -33.77
N ARG A 40 -21.05 -5.41 -34.94
CA ARG A 40 -19.75 -4.77 -35.26
C ARG A 40 -19.21 -3.84 -34.19
N GLY A 41 -20.06 -3.40 -33.25
CA GLY A 41 -19.71 -2.60 -32.07
C GLY A 41 -18.98 -3.38 -30.96
N ALA A 42 -19.27 -4.69 -30.78
CA ALA A 42 -18.65 -5.50 -29.73
C ALA A 42 -17.16 -5.80 -30.05
N VAL A 43 -16.87 -6.10 -31.31
CA VAL A 43 -15.49 -6.36 -31.79
C VAL A 43 -14.59 -5.11 -31.64
N ARG A 44 -15.14 -3.91 -31.90
CA ARG A 44 -14.39 -2.66 -31.74
C ARG A 44 -14.11 -2.33 -30.27
N LYS A 45 -15.03 -2.65 -29.34
CA LYS A 45 -14.82 -2.45 -27.90
C LYS A 45 -13.75 -3.42 -27.36
N SER A 46 -13.78 -4.68 -27.77
CA SER A 46 -12.77 -5.68 -27.39
C SER A 46 -11.36 -5.27 -27.85
N ALA A 47 -11.19 -4.93 -29.11
CA ALA A 47 -9.91 -4.49 -29.67
C ALA A 47 -9.37 -3.18 -29.03
N ARG A 48 -10.25 -2.32 -28.53
CA ARG A 48 -9.86 -1.12 -27.77
C ARG A 48 -9.37 -1.46 -26.37
N LEU A 49 -10.06 -2.37 -25.67
CA LEU A 49 -9.65 -2.86 -24.35
C LEU A 49 -8.32 -3.62 -24.41
N GLU A 50 -8.13 -4.48 -25.41
CA GLU A 50 -6.88 -5.21 -25.62
C GLU A 50 -5.71 -4.27 -25.89
N ARG A 51 -5.90 -3.21 -26.70
CA ARG A 51 -4.85 -2.18 -26.91
C ARG A 51 -4.56 -1.38 -25.64
N GLN A 52 -5.58 -1.08 -24.82
CA GLN A 52 -5.37 -0.41 -23.54
C GLN A 52 -4.59 -1.31 -22.58
N HIS A 53 -4.92 -2.59 -22.47
CA HIS A 53 -4.18 -3.54 -21.66
C HIS A 53 -2.74 -3.73 -22.13
N ALA A 54 -2.51 -3.88 -23.43
CA ALA A 54 -1.16 -3.99 -23.99
C ALA A 54 -0.32 -2.72 -23.72
N SER A 55 -0.92 -1.54 -23.77
CA SER A 55 -0.25 -0.28 -23.45
C SER A 55 0.11 -0.19 -21.97
N LEU A 56 -0.81 -0.59 -21.07
CA LEU A 56 -0.57 -0.55 -19.61
C LEU A 56 0.52 -1.54 -19.19
N THR A 57 0.57 -2.74 -19.79
CA THR A 57 1.62 -3.72 -19.50
C THR A 57 2.99 -3.22 -19.96
N SER A 58 3.07 -2.53 -21.09
CA SER A 58 4.29 -1.91 -21.58
C SER A 58 4.76 -0.77 -20.65
N ASP A 59 3.85 0.11 -20.25
CA ASP A 59 4.15 1.23 -19.36
C ASP A 59 4.62 0.72 -17.98
N TRP A 60 4.01 -0.36 -17.46
CA TRP A 60 4.45 -1.01 -16.23
C TRP A 60 5.85 -1.63 -16.35
N SER A 61 6.16 -2.29 -17.46
CA SER A 61 7.49 -2.87 -17.67
C SER A 61 8.57 -1.79 -17.66
N LEU A 62 8.33 -0.68 -18.34
CA LEU A 62 9.25 0.46 -18.37
C LEU A 62 9.41 1.10 -16.96
N PHE A 63 8.34 1.26 -16.24
CA PHE A 63 8.36 1.76 -14.85
C PHE A 63 9.17 0.84 -13.94
N ARG A 64 8.92 -0.47 -14.00
CA ARG A 64 9.64 -1.49 -13.23
C ARG A 64 11.14 -1.44 -13.49
N ASP A 65 11.54 -1.36 -14.75
CA ASP A 65 12.96 -1.37 -15.14
C ASP A 65 13.66 -0.08 -14.66
N ARG A 66 12.99 1.06 -14.72
CA ARG A 66 13.48 2.32 -14.14
C ARG A 66 13.59 2.24 -12.62
N LEU A 67 12.58 1.67 -11.94
CA LEU A 67 12.58 1.50 -10.50
C LEU A 67 13.74 0.59 -10.07
N LEU A 68 13.95 -0.54 -10.73
CA LEU A 68 15.07 -1.45 -10.46
C LEU A 68 16.43 -0.76 -10.68
N SER A 69 16.58 -0.02 -11.77
CA SER A 69 17.81 0.73 -12.05
C SER A 69 18.12 1.74 -10.95
N SER A 70 17.10 2.49 -10.49
CA SER A 70 17.25 3.44 -9.39
C SER A 70 17.51 2.70 -8.06
N PHE A 71 16.84 1.58 -7.82
CA PHE A 71 17.08 0.76 -6.62
C PHE A 71 18.53 0.29 -6.54
N PHE A 72 19.08 -0.27 -7.61
CA PHE A 72 20.47 -0.75 -7.60
C PHE A 72 21.49 0.37 -7.43
N ARG A 73 21.21 1.56 -7.96
CA ARG A 73 22.07 2.73 -7.82
C ARG A 73 22.00 3.35 -6.43
N ASP A 74 20.80 3.56 -5.90
CA ASP A 74 20.57 4.48 -4.78
C ASP A 74 20.20 3.77 -3.47
N ALA A 75 19.72 2.53 -3.52
CA ALA A 75 19.10 1.85 -2.37
C ALA A 75 19.69 0.47 -2.04
N SER A 76 20.43 -0.17 -2.94
CA SER A 76 20.81 -1.59 -2.80
C SER A 76 21.61 -1.88 -1.52
N VAL A 77 22.55 -1.00 -1.15
CA VAL A 77 23.37 -1.16 0.04
C VAL A 77 22.52 -1.06 1.31
N LEU A 78 21.64 -0.07 1.38
CA LEU A 78 20.73 0.13 2.50
C LEU A 78 19.71 -1.01 2.59
N ALA A 79 19.15 -1.42 1.46
CA ALA A 79 18.17 -2.49 1.36
C ALA A 79 18.73 -3.86 1.80
N ALA A 80 20.00 -4.14 1.49
CA ALA A 80 20.69 -5.34 1.94
C ALA A 80 20.70 -5.45 3.47
N ARG A 81 20.90 -4.33 4.19
CA ARG A 81 20.86 -4.27 5.66
C ARG A 81 19.50 -4.72 6.22
N TYR A 82 18.42 -4.48 5.48
CA TYR A 82 17.05 -4.86 5.86
C TYR A 82 16.60 -6.17 5.22
N ARG A 83 17.45 -6.82 4.45
CA ARG A 83 17.11 -8.01 3.66
C ARG A 83 15.91 -7.75 2.76
N VAL A 84 15.93 -6.63 2.06
CA VAL A 84 14.93 -6.20 1.07
C VAL A 84 15.55 -6.33 -0.30
N SER A 85 14.88 -7.05 -1.17
CA SER A 85 15.29 -7.19 -2.57
C SER A 85 14.64 -6.14 -3.47
N GLY A 86 15.21 -5.93 -4.67
CA GLY A 86 14.56 -5.11 -5.71
C GLY A 86 13.18 -5.66 -6.09
N GLY A 87 13.01 -6.99 -6.03
CA GLY A 87 11.72 -7.65 -6.24
C GLY A 87 10.65 -7.24 -5.24
N ASP A 88 11.01 -7.16 -3.94
CA ASP A 88 10.09 -6.72 -2.88
C ASP A 88 9.62 -5.27 -3.10
N VAL A 89 10.55 -4.40 -3.51
CA VAL A 89 10.24 -2.99 -3.82
C VAL A 89 9.34 -2.88 -5.03
N VAL A 90 9.58 -3.66 -6.08
CA VAL A 90 8.73 -3.71 -7.28
C VAL A 90 7.34 -4.25 -6.95
N GLN A 91 7.24 -5.33 -6.18
CA GLN A 91 5.97 -5.91 -5.76
C GLN A 91 5.15 -4.90 -4.95
N ARG A 92 5.80 -4.19 -4.04
CA ARG A 92 5.17 -3.14 -3.27
C ARG A 92 4.68 -1.98 -4.15
N ALA A 93 5.53 -1.48 -5.05
CA ALA A 93 5.14 -0.43 -5.99
C ALA A 93 3.95 -0.87 -6.85
N HIS A 94 3.94 -2.12 -7.30
CA HIS A 94 2.80 -2.69 -8.02
C HIS A 94 1.51 -2.65 -7.20
N ALA A 95 1.56 -3.05 -5.93
CA ALA A 95 0.40 -3.02 -5.05
C ALA A 95 -0.14 -1.60 -4.81
N LEU A 96 0.75 -0.60 -4.75
CA LEU A 96 0.37 0.80 -4.54
C LEU A 96 -0.23 1.46 -5.79
N TYR A 97 0.30 1.14 -6.97
CA TYR A 97 -0.08 1.82 -8.22
C TYR A 97 -1.10 1.03 -9.05
N SER A 98 -1.22 -0.30 -8.85
CA SER A 98 -2.14 -1.14 -9.63
C SER A 98 -3.62 -0.75 -9.54
N PRO A 99 -4.16 -0.29 -8.37
CA PRO A 99 -5.58 0.08 -8.29
C PRO A 99 -5.93 1.41 -8.96
N GLN A 100 -4.93 2.25 -9.22
CA GLN A 100 -5.10 3.64 -9.66
C GLN A 100 -4.34 3.92 -10.95
N ILE A 101 -4.24 2.96 -11.88
CA ILE A 101 -3.44 3.15 -13.09
C ILE A 101 -3.90 4.41 -13.86
N ASP A 102 -3.59 5.54 -13.28
CA ASP A 102 -3.42 6.77 -14.02
C ASP A 102 -2.05 6.69 -14.69
N ARG A 103 -2.06 6.67 -16.01
CA ARG A 103 -0.87 6.65 -16.84
C ARG A 103 0.15 7.72 -16.43
N GLY A 104 -0.33 8.86 -15.92
CA GLY A 104 0.50 9.92 -15.37
C GLY A 104 1.28 9.52 -14.11
N ALA A 105 0.75 8.63 -13.28
CA ALA A 105 1.42 8.15 -12.07
C ALA A 105 2.61 7.24 -12.39
N LEU A 106 2.47 6.35 -13.39
CA LEU A 106 3.56 5.47 -13.84
C LEU A 106 4.69 6.22 -14.54
N LEU A 107 4.43 7.41 -15.07
CA LEU A 107 5.45 8.25 -15.71
C LEU A 107 6.22 9.11 -14.69
N ARG A 108 5.72 9.26 -13.46
CA ARG A 108 6.44 10.01 -12.43
C ARG A 108 7.61 9.16 -11.90
N PRO A 109 8.82 9.71 -11.84
CA PRO A 109 9.92 9.01 -11.20
C PRO A 109 9.60 8.83 -9.71
N ILE A 110 9.87 7.66 -9.15
CA ILE A 110 9.91 7.49 -7.71
C ILE A 110 11.14 8.26 -7.22
N ALA A 111 10.90 9.41 -6.60
CA ALA A 111 11.96 10.33 -6.22
C ALA A 111 12.83 9.79 -5.08
N CYS A 112 12.24 8.97 -4.18
CA CYS A 112 12.86 8.54 -2.95
C CYS A 112 12.89 7.01 -2.86
N VAL A 113 13.64 6.36 -3.77
CA VAL A 113 13.73 4.89 -3.84
C VAL A 113 14.40 4.28 -2.61
N ALA A 114 15.38 4.96 -2.03
CA ALA A 114 16.00 4.52 -0.78
C ALA A 114 14.99 4.49 0.38
N ASP A 115 14.19 5.55 0.50
CA ASP A 115 13.13 5.63 1.49
C ASP A 115 12.03 4.58 1.26
N LEU A 116 11.71 4.30 -0.01
CA LEU A 116 10.77 3.24 -0.37
C LEU A 116 11.29 1.86 0.05
N ALA A 117 12.61 1.63 -0.07
CA ALA A 117 13.24 0.39 0.40
C ALA A 117 13.18 0.26 1.93
N VAL A 118 13.44 1.35 2.68
CA VAL A 118 13.25 1.39 4.16
C VAL A 118 11.80 1.05 4.52
N ALA A 119 10.85 1.75 3.91
CA ALA A 119 9.43 1.51 4.16
C ALA A 119 9.01 0.09 3.80
N THR A 120 9.57 -0.50 2.72
CA THR A 120 9.36 -1.91 2.36
C THR A 120 9.90 -2.84 3.46
N GLY A 121 11.07 -2.55 4.00
CA GLY A 121 11.63 -3.29 5.13
C GLY A 121 10.71 -3.25 6.37
N CYS A 122 10.14 -2.09 6.68
CA CYS A 122 9.17 -1.95 7.77
C CYS A 122 7.89 -2.77 7.53
N VAL A 123 7.34 -2.72 6.31
CA VAL A 123 6.14 -3.51 5.93
C VAL A 123 6.42 -5.01 6.00
N LEU A 124 7.62 -5.44 5.65
CA LEU A 124 8.08 -6.83 5.80
C LEU A 124 8.44 -7.23 7.25
N GLY A 125 8.19 -6.34 8.22
CA GLY A 125 8.45 -6.60 9.64
C GLY A 125 9.93 -6.64 10.03
N ARG A 126 10.83 -5.99 9.26
CA ARG A 126 12.25 -5.97 9.56
C ARG A 126 12.56 -4.99 10.70
N ALA A 127 12.96 -5.52 11.87
CA ALA A 127 13.22 -4.70 13.06
C ALA A 127 14.27 -3.60 12.82
N ASN A 128 15.35 -3.92 12.08
CA ASN A 128 16.38 -2.94 11.76
C ASN A 128 15.85 -1.76 10.94
N ALA A 129 14.90 -2.01 10.00
CA ALA A 129 14.29 -0.95 9.22
C ALA A 129 13.44 -0.01 10.10
N TRP A 130 12.69 -0.57 11.06
CA TRP A 130 11.93 0.21 12.04
C TRP A 130 12.82 1.05 12.95
N ASN A 131 13.91 0.47 13.47
CA ASN A 131 14.82 1.18 14.35
C ASN A 131 15.52 2.33 13.61
N ASP A 132 16.02 2.09 12.41
CA ASP A 132 16.69 3.13 11.61
C ASP A 132 15.71 4.24 11.20
N LEU A 133 14.49 3.86 10.82
CA LEU A 133 13.45 4.83 10.49
C LEU A 133 13.07 5.69 11.70
N TRP A 134 12.96 5.10 12.90
CA TRP A 134 12.71 5.84 14.14
C TRP A 134 13.79 6.87 14.38
N VAL A 135 15.05 6.45 14.42
CA VAL A 135 16.21 7.34 14.67
C VAL A 135 16.25 8.49 13.65
N PHE A 136 15.89 8.19 12.41
CA PHE A 136 15.90 9.20 11.34
C PHE A 136 14.71 10.16 11.40
N ALA A 137 13.50 9.70 11.73
CA ALA A 137 12.27 10.49 11.63
C ALA A 137 11.85 11.16 12.95
N GLU A 138 12.17 10.56 14.10
CA GLU A 138 11.76 11.04 15.42
C GLU A 138 12.12 12.51 15.67
N PRO A 139 13.34 13.01 15.39
CA PRO A 139 13.66 14.41 15.65
C PRO A 139 12.83 15.40 14.84
N ALA A 140 12.43 15.04 13.62
CA ALA A 140 11.59 15.89 12.79
C ALA A 140 10.13 15.87 13.27
N MET A 141 9.61 14.69 13.58
CA MET A 141 8.26 14.51 14.11
C MET A 141 8.08 15.23 15.45
N THR A 142 9.05 15.09 16.35
CA THR A 142 9.05 15.73 17.66
C THR A 142 9.08 17.26 17.54
N ARG A 143 9.93 17.81 16.66
CA ARG A 143 9.93 19.26 16.37
C ARG A 143 8.59 19.74 15.80
N ALA A 144 7.98 18.96 14.89
CA ALA A 144 6.68 19.29 14.35
C ALA A 144 5.59 19.26 15.44
N ALA A 145 5.65 18.28 16.34
CA ALA A 145 4.73 18.20 17.47
C ALA A 145 4.89 19.40 18.43
N PHE A 146 6.11 19.81 18.76
CA PHE A 146 6.38 20.99 19.59
C PHE A 146 5.87 22.30 18.99
N SER A 147 5.77 22.39 17.68
CA SER A 147 5.18 23.58 17.03
C SER A 147 3.66 23.68 17.22
N ARG A 148 3.01 22.62 17.72
CA ARG A 148 1.56 22.50 17.85
C ARG A 148 1.07 22.18 19.26
N LEU A 149 1.92 21.59 20.08
CA LEU A 149 1.59 21.08 21.41
C LEU A 149 2.57 21.61 22.48
N PRO A 150 2.16 21.69 23.74
CA PRO A 150 3.08 21.85 24.87
C PRO A 150 4.10 20.71 24.92
N ASP A 151 5.31 20.99 25.43
CA ASP A 151 6.45 20.08 25.39
C ASP A 151 6.15 18.67 25.93
N THR A 152 5.47 18.60 27.09
CA THR A 152 5.09 17.34 27.73
C THR A 152 4.15 16.49 26.88
N LEU A 153 3.25 17.13 26.15
CA LEU A 153 2.29 16.46 25.27
C LEU A 153 2.94 16.10 23.92
N ALA A 154 3.86 16.92 23.41
CA ALA A 154 4.51 16.71 22.13
C ALA A 154 5.27 15.37 22.08
N LEU A 155 6.10 15.10 23.10
CA LEU A 155 6.84 13.84 23.21
C LEU A 155 5.92 12.62 23.31
N THR A 156 4.92 12.72 24.20
CA THR A 156 3.95 11.64 24.40
C THR A 156 3.17 11.37 23.11
N TRP A 157 2.76 12.43 22.43
CA TRP A 157 2.03 12.32 21.17
C TRP A 157 2.87 11.70 20.05
N THR A 158 4.11 12.11 19.89
CA THR A 158 5.03 11.56 18.89
C THR A 158 5.19 10.04 19.08
N ARG A 159 5.43 9.59 20.33
CA ARG A 159 5.54 8.16 20.66
C ARG A 159 4.24 7.39 20.40
N ARG A 160 3.11 7.96 20.80
CA ARG A 160 1.78 7.36 20.57
C ARG A 160 1.47 7.24 19.08
N HIS A 161 1.77 8.28 18.31
CA HIS A 161 1.59 8.25 16.87
C HIS A 161 2.47 7.19 16.19
N TRP A 162 3.75 7.09 16.62
CA TRP A 162 4.65 6.05 16.14
C TRP A 162 4.10 4.64 16.38
N THR A 163 3.67 4.34 17.60
CA THR A 163 3.09 3.04 17.95
C THR A 163 1.84 2.74 17.10
N ARG A 164 1.01 3.76 16.83
CA ARG A 164 -0.16 3.63 15.97
C ARG A 164 0.23 3.33 14.53
N LEU A 165 1.23 4.04 14.00
CA LEU A 165 1.77 3.86 12.67
C LEU A 165 2.34 2.44 12.49
N GLU A 166 3.14 1.99 13.46
CA GLU A 166 3.74 0.64 13.45
C GLU A 166 2.65 -0.44 13.46
N ARG A 167 1.66 -0.30 14.32
CA ARG A 167 0.53 -1.24 14.38
C ARG A 167 -0.24 -1.27 13.06
N ALA A 168 -0.67 -0.11 12.55
CA ALA A 168 -1.40 -0.03 11.29
C ALA A 168 -0.62 -0.59 10.11
N THR A 169 0.71 -0.43 10.10
CA THR A 169 1.59 -1.03 9.09
C THR A 169 1.63 -2.55 9.21
N ARG A 170 1.76 -3.07 10.43
CA ARG A 170 1.79 -4.52 10.71
C ARG A 170 0.48 -5.19 10.34
N ASP A 171 -0.63 -4.53 10.64
CA ASP A 171 -1.99 -5.03 10.33
C ASP A 171 -2.35 -4.88 8.85
N GLY A 172 -1.51 -4.24 8.04
CA GLY A 172 -1.77 -4.00 6.62
C GLY A 172 -2.90 -2.99 6.33
N THR A 173 -3.41 -2.32 7.37
CA THR A 173 -4.59 -1.43 7.28
C THR A 173 -4.23 0.03 6.98
N GLY A 174 -2.95 0.37 6.99
CA GLY A 174 -2.52 1.76 6.80
C GLY A 174 -1.05 1.97 7.10
N GLY A 175 -0.72 3.10 7.72
CA GLY A 175 0.64 3.45 8.07
C GLY A 175 1.56 3.46 6.86
N LEU A 176 2.76 2.92 7.01
CA LEU A 176 3.75 2.87 5.92
C LEU A 176 3.29 2.08 4.69
N CYS A 177 2.23 1.25 4.78
CA CYS A 177 1.67 0.58 3.61
C CYS A 177 1.22 1.59 2.53
N ARG A 178 0.88 2.83 2.91
CA ARG A 178 0.46 3.91 2.00
C ARG A 178 1.60 4.75 1.43
N TYR A 179 2.81 4.63 1.97
CA TYR A 179 3.94 5.42 1.50
C TYR A 179 4.42 4.93 0.13
N ASP A 180 4.44 5.80 -0.86
CA ASP A 180 4.68 5.50 -2.28
C ASP A 180 6.07 5.93 -2.81
N GLY A 181 6.89 6.59 -2.00
CA GLY A 181 8.21 7.08 -2.40
C GLY A 181 8.18 8.37 -3.24
N SER A 182 7.04 9.02 -3.40
CA SER A 182 6.91 10.27 -4.18
C SER A 182 7.60 11.48 -3.53
N ARG A 183 7.88 11.39 -2.24
CA ARG A 183 8.52 12.42 -1.41
C ARG A 183 9.35 11.79 -0.30
N PRO A 184 10.27 12.53 0.35
CA PRO A 184 11.05 12.01 1.47
C PRO A 184 10.17 11.45 2.58
N ILE A 185 10.50 10.23 3.07
CA ILE A 185 9.71 9.54 4.09
C ILE A 185 9.58 10.36 5.39
N ARG A 186 10.61 11.12 5.71
CA ARG A 186 10.64 12.01 6.87
C ARG A 186 9.58 13.11 6.80
N LEU A 187 9.43 13.71 5.62
CA LEU A 187 8.39 14.71 5.37
C LEU A 187 7.01 14.08 5.43
N TRP A 188 6.84 12.94 4.78
CA TRP A 188 5.59 12.19 4.79
C TRP A 188 5.16 11.83 6.22
N MET A 189 6.09 11.38 7.08
CA MET A 189 5.81 11.04 8.47
C MET A 189 5.42 12.27 9.32
N VAL A 190 6.03 13.43 9.07
CA VAL A 190 5.64 14.69 9.71
C VAL A 190 4.21 15.07 9.31
N GLU A 191 3.86 14.95 8.05
CA GLU A 191 2.50 15.24 7.56
C GLU A 191 1.45 14.28 8.14
N GLU A 192 1.75 12.98 8.22
CA GLU A 192 0.88 11.99 8.87
C GLU A 192 0.67 12.32 10.37
N LEU A 193 1.74 12.70 11.07
CA LEU A 193 1.65 13.14 12.46
C LEU A 193 0.76 14.38 12.62
N LEU A 194 0.97 15.40 11.80
CA LEU A 194 0.21 16.65 11.87
C LEU A 194 -1.25 16.44 11.46
N GLY A 195 -1.51 15.59 10.47
CA GLY A 195 -2.87 15.18 10.10
C GLY A 195 -3.60 14.48 11.24
N ALA A 196 -2.93 13.53 11.89
CA ALA A 196 -3.50 12.84 13.05
C ALA A 196 -3.75 13.77 14.24
N LEU A 197 -2.88 14.76 14.47
CA LEU A 197 -3.10 15.80 15.48
C LEU A 197 -4.35 16.65 15.17
N GLU A 198 -4.52 17.03 13.93
CA GLU A 198 -5.67 17.83 13.52
C GLU A 198 -6.98 17.04 13.61
N GLU A 199 -6.98 15.77 13.23
CA GLU A 199 -8.13 14.87 13.39
C GLU A 199 -8.55 14.74 14.86
N GLU A 200 -7.60 14.55 15.79
CA GLU A 200 -7.89 14.45 17.22
C GLU A 200 -8.38 15.79 17.80
N ARG A 201 -7.87 16.90 17.29
CA ARG A 201 -8.34 18.24 17.65
C ARG A 201 -9.79 18.47 17.21
N LEU A 202 -10.10 18.15 15.96
CA LEU A 202 -11.45 18.26 15.39
C LEU A 202 -12.44 17.34 16.10
N ALA A 203 -11.99 16.17 16.55
CA ALA A 203 -12.78 15.24 17.34
C ALA A 203 -12.98 15.69 18.81
N GLY A 204 -12.45 16.86 19.21
CA GLY A 204 -12.56 17.39 20.56
C GLY A 204 -11.77 16.60 21.63
N ARG A 205 -10.91 15.66 21.20
CA ARG A 205 -10.09 14.83 22.11
C ARG A 205 -8.81 15.50 22.58
N LEU A 206 -8.40 16.57 21.90
CA LEU A 206 -7.27 17.42 22.26
C LEU A 206 -7.75 18.82 22.59
N ALA A 207 -7.70 19.19 23.87
CA ALA A 207 -7.91 20.57 24.31
C ALA A 207 -6.63 21.38 24.02
N ILE A 208 -6.43 21.81 22.80
CA ILE A 208 -5.31 22.69 22.42
C ILE A 208 -5.82 24.13 22.52
N ARG A 209 -5.11 24.98 23.28
CA ARG A 209 -5.44 26.43 23.34
C ARG A 209 -5.31 27.02 21.93
N ARG A 210 -6.35 27.73 21.48
CA ARG A 210 -6.42 28.38 20.15
C ARG A 210 -5.21 29.28 19.84
N GLU A 211 -4.59 29.85 20.86
CA GLU A 211 -3.44 30.74 20.76
C GLU A 211 -2.17 30.07 20.21
N GLN A 212 -2.05 28.74 20.32
CA GLN A 212 -0.89 27.97 19.85
C GLN A 212 -1.01 27.50 18.39
N LEU A 213 -2.24 27.50 17.82
CA LEU A 213 -2.52 27.03 16.47
C LEU A 213 -2.20 28.06 15.37
N GLY A 214 -2.01 29.33 15.74
CA GLY A 214 -1.84 30.45 14.80
C GLY A 214 -0.42 30.64 14.27
N ARG A 215 0.57 29.88 14.70
CA ARG A 215 1.93 30.04 14.19
C ARG A 215 2.12 29.17 12.94
N PRO A 216 2.23 29.77 11.72
CA PRO A 216 2.59 29.01 10.54
C PRO A 216 3.94 28.37 10.78
N ILE A 217 4.09 27.08 10.45
CA ILE A 217 5.40 26.41 10.46
C ILE A 217 6.21 27.14 9.39
N PRO A 218 7.31 27.85 9.75
CA PRO A 218 8.14 28.45 8.73
C PRO A 218 8.69 27.29 7.90
N LEU A 219 8.39 27.27 6.60
CA LEU A 219 8.87 26.26 5.64
C LEU A 219 10.40 26.08 5.70
N ARG A 220 11.13 27.09 6.19
CA ARG A 220 12.57 27.02 6.47
C ARG A 220 12.96 25.95 7.51
N LEU A 221 12.10 25.64 8.49
CA LEU A 221 12.39 24.60 9.49
C LEU A 221 12.23 23.18 8.92
N VAL A 222 11.40 23.00 7.93
CA VAL A 222 11.25 21.71 7.24
C VAL A 222 12.47 21.46 6.35
N GLY A 223 13.00 22.48 5.69
CA GLY A 223 14.19 22.40 4.85
C GLY A 223 15.48 22.16 5.65
N ALA A 224 15.67 22.81 6.80
CA ALA A 224 16.86 22.63 7.66
C ALA A 224 16.89 21.28 8.38
N ALA A 225 15.77 20.57 8.42
CA ALA A 225 15.68 19.21 8.96
C ALA A 225 15.96 18.14 7.91
N LEU A 226 16.13 18.53 6.64
CA LEU A 226 16.34 17.65 5.49
C LEU A 226 17.80 17.74 4.95
N ALA A 227 18.63 18.62 5.47
CA ALA A 227 20.07 18.67 5.30
C ALA A 227 20.74 17.98 6.50
#